data_20d189aaf1f8e41c84d6e2f1ddfb5455
#
_entry.id   20d189aaf1f8e41c84d6e2f1ddfb5455
#
_cell.length_a   1.000
_cell.length_b   1.000
_cell.length_c   1.000
_cell.angle_alpha   90.00
_cell.angle_beta   90.00
_cell.angle_gamma   90.00
#
_symmetry.space_group_name_H-M   'P 1'
#
loop_
_entity.id
_entity.type
_entity.pdbx_description
1 polymer ?
#
loop_
_entity_poly.entity_id
_entity_poly.type
_entity_poly.pdbx_seq_one_letter_code
_entity_poly.pdbx_strand_id
1 'polypeptide(L)'
;HSRNDIKSIIDDEQRGVVRVETVTDLNGEEEQVFKRIITPGCGRGAAFYSAADAAGMNGVKSDLQVTGAEILGLMNQFQHRSETYRSTGGVHSAALCDNNILNVFSEDIGRHNAIDKIFGQCLWEGISTNNQIILTSGRISSEIVIKIARNNVPILASKSAPTNTAVKLADLLGITLIGFVRGTHMNVYSHHRRIISDA
;
A
#
# COMPACT_ATOMS: atom_id res chain seq x y z
N HIS A 1 10.86 0.07 12.38
CA HIS A 1 11.88 -0.94 12.04
C HIS A 1 12.61 -0.50 10.78
N SER A 2 13.88 -0.86 10.68
CA SER A 2 14.77 -0.58 9.56
C SER A 2 15.35 -1.88 9.03
N ARG A 3 16.03 -1.84 7.87
CA ARG A 3 16.77 -2.99 7.34
C ARG A 3 17.78 -3.55 8.34
N ASN A 4 18.38 -2.69 9.18
CA ASN A 4 19.36 -3.09 10.16
C ASN A 4 18.78 -3.92 11.31
N ASP A 5 17.48 -3.94 11.49
CA ASP A 5 16.78 -4.77 12.49
C ASP A 5 16.63 -6.22 12.01
N ILE A 6 16.87 -6.49 10.71
CA ILE A 6 16.79 -7.83 10.10
C ILE A 6 18.18 -8.45 10.12
N LYS A 7 18.33 -9.58 10.85
CA LYS A 7 19.56 -10.35 10.94
C LYS A 7 19.70 -11.32 9.76
N SER A 8 18.64 -12.07 9.44
CA SER A 8 18.61 -13.00 8.32
C SER A 8 17.20 -13.21 7.78
N ILE A 9 17.10 -13.57 6.50
CA ILE A 9 15.90 -14.05 5.85
C ILE A 9 16.23 -15.40 5.22
N ILE A 10 15.50 -16.44 5.59
CA ILE A 10 15.67 -17.81 5.09
C ILE A 10 14.35 -18.19 4.41
N ASP A 11 14.45 -18.54 3.13
CA ASP A 11 13.33 -19.00 2.31
C ASP A 11 13.39 -20.52 2.13
N ASP A 12 12.29 -21.20 2.45
CA ASP A 12 12.03 -22.61 2.17
C ASP A 12 10.91 -22.73 1.14
N GLU A 13 11.28 -22.64 -0.12
CA GLU A 13 10.33 -22.69 -1.25
C GLU A 13 9.50 -23.98 -1.25
N GLN A 14 10.08 -25.12 -0.83
CA GLN A 14 9.38 -26.41 -0.83
C GLN A 14 8.23 -26.45 0.18
N ARG A 15 8.41 -25.78 1.32
CA ARG A 15 7.40 -25.70 2.37
C ARG A 15 6.55 -24.43 2.30
N GLY A 16 6.93 -23.47 1.44
CA GLY A 16 6.28 -22.16 1.36
C GLY A 16 6.44 -21.36 2.65
N VAL A 17 7.57 -21.47 3.33
CA VAL A 17 7.85 -20.81 4.61
C VAL A 17 9.01 -19.84 4.47
N VAL A 18 8.80 -18.60 4.90
CA VAL A 18 9.87 -17.61 5.05
C VAL A 18 10.12 -17.37 6.54
N ARG A 19 11.37 -17.56 7.00
CA ARG A 19 11.79 -17.23 8.35
C ARG A 19 12.59 -15.94 8.35
N VAL A 20 12.17 -14.98 9.14
CA VAL A 20 12.88 -13.72 9.36
C VAL A 20 13.42 -13.70 10.77
N GLU A 21 14.74 -13.55 10.92
CA GLU A 21 15.39 -13.34 12.22
C GLU A 21 15.70 -11.85 12.40
N THR A 22 15.45 -11.34 13.58
CA THR A 22 15.74 -9.95 13.96
C THR A 22 16.95 -9.86 14.86
N VAL A 23 17.62 -8.70 14.87
CA VAL A 23 18.81 -8.43 15.68
C VAL A 23 18.46 -8.36 17.18
N THR A 24 17.29 -7.80 17.50
CA THR A 24 16.74 -7.73 18.84
C THR A 24 15.69 -8.80 19.04
N ASP A 25 15.79 -9.55 20.15
CA ASP A 25 14.73 -10.47 20.56
C ASP A 25 13.44 -9.69 20.81
N LEU A 26 12.36 -10.14 20.19
CA LEU A 26 11.01 -9.59 20.38
C LEU A 26 10.43 -10.07 21.74
N ASN A 27 11.26 -10.09 22.79
CA ASN A 27 10.88 -10.56 24.12
C ASN A 27 9.72 -9.71 24.66
N GLY A 28 8.54 -10.31 24.77
CA GLY A 28 7.31 -9.72 25.31
C GLY A 28 6.19 -9.50 24.31
N GLU A 29 6.41 -9.62 23.00
CA GLU A 29 5.36 -9.50 21.98
C GLU A 29 4.84 -10.87 21.47
N GLU A 30 5.38 -11.98 21.97
CA GLU A 30 5.00 -13.33 21.53
C GLU A 30 3.50 -13.62 21.68
N GLU A 31 2.86 -13.14 22.74
CA GLU A 31 1.40 -13.32 22.92
C GLU A 31 0.56 -12.53 21.91
N GLN A 32 1.08 -11.45 21.34
CA GLN A 32 0.39 -10.66 20.33
C GLN A 32 0.60 -11.21 18.90
N VAL A 33 1.77 -11.81 18.64
CA VAL A 33 2.10 -12.40 17.33
C VAL A 33 1.22 -13.62 17.03
N PHE A 34 0.94 -14.46 18.02
CA PHE A 34 0.08 -15.65 17.86
C PHE A 34 -1.42 -15.36 17.65
N LYS A 35 -1.88 -14.13 17.91
CA LYS A 35 -3.27 -13.73 17.66
C LYS A 35 -3.54 -13.25 16.23
N ARG A 36 -2.52 -13.13 15.39
CA ARG A 36 -2.65 -12.72 13.98
C ARG A 36 -2.57 -13.93 13.06
N ILE A 37 -3.69 -14.56 12.77
CA ILE A 37 -3.79 -15.52 11.68
C ILE A 37 -3.83 -14.71 10.38
N ILE A 38 -2.73 -14.70 9.64
CA ILE A 38 -2.69 -14.15 8.29
C ILE A 38 -3.17 -15.26 7.37
N THR A 39 -4.39 -15.12 6.84
CA THR A 39 -4.90 -16.02 5.82
C THR A 39 -4.53 -15.49 4.44
N PRO A 40 -3.90 -16.30 3.58
CA PRO A 40 -3.64 -15.90 2.20
C PRO A 40 -4.95 -15.85 1.43
N GLY A 41 -5.22 -14.71 0.79
CA GLY A 41 -6.24 -14.59 -0.23
C GLY A 41 -7.67 -14.36 0.27
N CYS A 42 -8.53 -14.15 -0.65
CA CYS A 42 -9.93 -13.82 -0.59
C CYS A 42 -10.73 -14.39 0.60
N GLY A 43 -11.00 -13.57 1.62
CA GLY A 43 -12.31 -13.59 2.26
C GLY A 43 -12.48 -14.14 3.65
N ARG A 44 -11.46 -14.60 4.38
CA ARG A 44 -11.62 -14.97 5.81
C ARG A 44 -10.34 -14.77 6.61
N GLY A 45 -10.00 -13.52 6.85
CA GLY A 45 -9.00 -13.15 7.83
C GLY A 45 -9.30 -11.73 8.25
N ALA A 46 -10.21 -11.58 9.22
CA ALA A 46 -10.40 -10.30 9.87
C ALA A 46 -9.19 -10.04 10.76
N ALA A 47 -8.13 -9.51 10.20
CA ALA A 47 -7.28 -8.65 10.99
C ALA A 47 -8.16 -7.44 11.30
N PHE A 48 -8.77 -7.42 12.48
CA PHE A 48 -9.48 -6.26 12.98
C PHE A 48 -8.45 -5.16 13.26
N TYR A 49 -8.05 -4.46 12.21
CA TYR A 49 -7.49 -3.13 12.36
C TYR A 49 -8.66 -2.24 12.78
N SER A 50 -8.80 -2.07 14.08
CA SER A 50 -9.85 -1.24 14.66
C SER A 50 -9.48 0.23 14.54
N ALA A 51 -10.44 1.11 14.71
CA ALA A 51 -10.18 2.54 14.93
C ALA A 51 -9.18 2.78 16.10
N ALA A 52 -9.03 1.80 17.02
CA ALA A 52 -8.04 1.82 18.08
C ALA A 52 -6.60 1.67 17.57
N ASP A 53 -6.36 0.91 16.49
CA ASP A 53 -5.02 0.84 15.86
C ASP A 53 -4.64 2.15 15.17
N ALA A 54 -5.61 2.93 14.75
CA ALA A 54 -5.41 4.26 14.18
C ALA A 54 -5.25 5.35 15.24
N ALA A 55 -5.81 5.18 16.43
CA ALA A 55 -5.81 6.18 17.50
C ALA A 55 -4.41 6.53 18.06
N GLY A 56 -3.42 5.65 17.86
CA GLY A 56 -2.02 5.89 18.22
C GLY A 56 -1.14 6.34 17.04
N MET A 57 -1.70 6.48 15.83
CA MET A 57 -0.92 6.85 14.65
C MET A 57 -0.91 8.36 14.44
N ASN A 58 0.29 8.91 14.25
CA ASN A 58 0.40 10.27 13.73
C ASN A 58 -0.10 10.31 12.29
N GLY A 59 -0.96 11.29 11.97
CA GLY A 59 -1.43 11.49 10.60
C GLY A 59 -0.27 11.79 9.64
N VAL A 60 -0.42 11.36 8.39
CA VAL A 60 0.56 11.61 7.33
C VAL A 60 0.61 13.10 7.00
N LYS A 61 1.78 13.70 7.21
CA LYS A 61 2.04 15.11 6.90
C LYS A 61 2.85 15.19 5.63
N SER A 62 2.35 15.91 4.64
CA SER A 62 3.03 16.08 3.35
C SER A 62 2.43 17.28 2.62
N ASP A 63 3.30 18.06 2.01
CA ASP A 63 2.96 19.18 1.12
C ASP A 63 3.00 18.77 -0.36
N LEU A 64 3.12 17.46 -0.64
CA LEU A 64 3.07 16.94 -2.00
C LEU A 64 1.78 17.39 -2.68
N GLN A 65 1.93 17.97 -3.86
CA GLN A 65 0.84 18.33 -4.76
C GLN A 65 1.07 17.67 -6.12
N VAL A 66 -0.01 17.19 -6.72
CA VAL A 66 0.00 16.54 -8.03
C VAL A 66 -1.23 16.98 -8.81
N THR A 67 -1.13 16.99 -10.12
CA THR A 67 -2.26 17.28 -10.99
C THR A 67 -3.10 16.02 -11.25
N GLY A 68 -4.33 16.24 -11.68
CA GLY A 68 -5.18 15.15 -12.14
C GLY A 68 -4.56 14.38 -13.32
N ALA A 69 -3.94 15.10 -14.26
CA ALA A 69 -3.28 14.52 -15.42
C ALA A 69 -2.10 13.62 -15.03
N GLU A 70 -1.28 14.00 -14.03
CA GLU A 70 -0.19 13.17 -13.53
C GLU A 70 -0.71 11.84 -12.96
N ILE A 71 -1.75 11.86 -12.13
CA ILE A 71 -2.35 10.63 -11.58
C ILE A 71 -2.90 9.72 -12.69
N LEU A 72 -3.59 10.30 -13.68
CA LEU A 72 -4.13 9.54 -14.82
C LEU A 72 -3.00 8.97 -15.69
N GLY A 73 -1.95 9.75 -15.94
CA GLY A 73 -0.76 9.31 -16.69
C GLY A 73 -0.03 8.17 -15.98
N LEU A 74 0.21 8.29 -14.69
CA LEU A 74 0.82 7.24 -13.87
C LEU A 74 -0.05 5.96 -13.85
N MET A 75 -1.36 6.09 -13.72
CA MET A 75 -2.27 4.95 -13.74
C MET A 75 -2.26 4.24 -15.10
N ASN A 76 -2.12 4.99 -16.18
CA ASN A 76 -1.99 4.42 -17.53
C ASN A 76 -0.69 3.61 -17.66
N GLN A 77 0.45 4.17 -17.28
CA GLN A 77 1.73 3.46 -17.25
C GLN A 77 1.65 2.19 -16.39
N PHE A 78 1.06 2.30 -15.19
CA PHE A 78 0.87 1.21 -14.26
C PHE A 78 0.08 0.04 -14.89
N GLN A 79 -1.00 0.32 -15.61
CA GLN A 79 -1.81 -0.72 -16.24
C GLN A 79 -1.06 -1.45 -17.36
N HIS A 80 -0.20 -0.75 -18.10
CA HIS A 80 0.59 -1.35 -19.19
C HIS A 80 1.77 -2.18 -18.68
N ARG A 81 2.23 -1.95 -17.45
CA ARG A 81 3.37 -2.67 -16.88
C ARG A 81 3.02 -4.09 -16.41
N SER A 82 1.74 -4.37 -16.14
CA SER A 82 1.30 -5.67 -15.63
C SER A 82 1.16 -6.70 -16.76
N GLU A 83 2.20 -7.47 -17.03
CA GLU A 83 2.19 -8.54 -18.02
C GLU A 83 1.36 -9.74 -17.54
N THR A 84 1.53 -10.13 -16.28
CA THR A 84 0.79 -11.25 -15.69
C THR A 84 -0.70 -10.99 -15.66
N TYR A 85 -1.12 -9.77 -15.31
CA TYR A 85 -2.55 -9.41 -15.33
C TYR A 85 -3.11 -9.46 -16.75
N ARG A 86 -2.36 -8.94 -17.73
CA ARG A 86 -2.83 -8.92 -19.14
C ARG A 86 -3.00 -10.31 -19.72
N SER A 87 -2.15 -11.26 -19.30
CA SER A 87 -2.19 -12.64 -19.80
C SER A 87 -3.19 -13.53 -19.04
N THR A 88 -3.42 -13.28 -17.76
CA THR A 88 -4.19 -14.20 -16.89
C THR A 88 -5.43 -13.58 -16.26
N GLY A 89 -5.46 -12.27 -16.06
CA GLY A 89 -6.48 -11.58 -15.27
C GLY A 89 -6.46 -11.96 -13.77
N GLY A 90 -5.51 -12.78 -13.32
CA GLY A 90 -5.53 -13.47 -12.03
C GLY A 90 -4.72 -12.81 -10.91
N VAL A 91 -4.10 -11.65 -11.15
CA VAL A 91 -3.26 -10.98 -10.16
C VAL A 91 -3.71 -9.56 -9.86
N HIS A 92 -3.29 -9.06 -8.71
CA HIS A 92 -3.32 -7.64 -8.36
C HIS A 92 -1.93 -7.05 -8.51
N SER A 93 -1.88 -5.75 -8.81
CA SER A 93 -0.64 -5.00 -8.93
C SER A 93 -0.61 -3.84 -7.95
N ALA A 94 0.59 -3.44 -7.55
CA ALA A 94 0.86 -2.21 -6.82
C ALA A 94 2.13 -1.54 -7.37
N ALA A 95 2.24 -0.23 -7.21
CA ALA A 95 3.45 0.53 -7.56
C ALA A 95 3.67 1.67 -6.58
N LEU A 96 4.94 1.99 -6.32
CA LEU A 96 5.37 3.25 -5.72
C LEU A 96 5.83 4.17 -6.83
N CYS A 97 5.34 5.39 -6.80
CA CYS A 97 5.62 6.39 -7.83
C CYS A 97 6.00 7.73 -7.20
N ASP A 98 6.79 8.50 -7.89
CA ASP A 98 6.79 9.95 -7.76
C ASP A 98 5.77 10.58 -8.74
N ASN A 99 5.86 11.89 -9.01
CA ASN A 99 4.87 12.57 -9.86
C ASN A 99 4.84 12.08 -11.32
N ASN A 100 5.90 11.41 -11.80
CA ASN A 100 6.04 11.11 -13.22
C ASN A 100 6.42 9.67 -13.54
N ILE A 101 7.04 8.96 -12.61
CA ILE A 101 7.70 7.67 -12.85
C ILE A 101 7.24 6.62 -11.85
N LEU A 102 7.07 5.39 -12.33
CA LEU A 102 6.91 4.21 -11.48
C LEU A 102 8.30 3.73 -11.02
N ASN A 103 8.62 3.97 -9.76
CA ASN A 103 9.90 3.62 -9.17
C ASN A 103 9.98 2.15 -8.79
N VAL A 104 8.92 1.62 -8.18
CA VAL A 104 8.82 0.21 -7.75
C VAL A 104 7.49 -0.36 -8.24
N PHE A 105 7.51 -1.60 -8.72
CA PHE A 105 6.31 -2.29 -9.20
C PHE A 105 6.30 -3.74 -8.72
N SER A 106 5.13 -4.22 -8.31
CA SER A 106 4.95 -5.61 -7.87
C SER A 106 3.59 -6.15 -8.23
N GLU A 107 3.53 -7.47 -8.45
CA GLU A 107 2.30 -8.23 -8.67
C GLU A 107 2.18 -9.36 -7.66
N ASP A 108 0.93 -9.69 -7.30
CA ASP A 108 0.61 -10.83 -6.44
C ASP A 108 -0.87 -11.21 -6.62
N ILE A 109 -1.23 -12.46 -6.31
CA ILE A 109 -2.63 -12.91 -6.29
C ILE A 109 -3.42 -12.10 -5.25
N GLY A 110 -2.81 -11.75 -4.12
CA GLY A 110 -3.41 -10.97 -3.05
C GLY A 110 -3.08 -9.47 -3.16
N ARG A 111 -4.11 -8.62 -3.24
CA ARG A 111 -3.93 -7.15 -3.28
C ARG A 111 -3.11 -6.60 -2.11
N HIS A 112 -3.22 -7.22 -0.93
CA HIS A 112 -2.44 -6.85 0.27
C HIS A 112 -0.96 -7.19 0.09
N ASN A 113 -0.68 -8.37 -0.46
CA ASN A 113 0.68 -8.84 -0.70
C ASN A 113 1.39 -8.00 -1.75
N ALA A 114 0.68 -7.58 -2.82
CA ALA A 114 1.27 -6.70 -3.82
C ALA A 114 1.80 -5.39 -3.19
N ILE A 115 1.05 -4.80 -2.25
CA ILE A 115 1.47 -3.60 -1.51
C ILE A 115 2.60 -3.93 -0.52
N ASP A 116 2.53 -5.07 0.18
CA ASP A 116 3.57 -5.48 1.12
C ASP A 116 4.91 -5.72 0.41
N LYS A 117 4.89 -6.28 -0.80
CA LYS A 117 6.09 -6.42 -1.64
C LYS A 117 6.72 -5.06 -1.99
N ILE A 118 5.90 -4.04 -2.30
CA ILE A 118 6.39 -2.67 -2.53
C ILE A 118 7.13 -2.17 -1.29
N PHE A 119 6.50 -2.21 -0.12
CA PHE A 119 7.13 -1.72 1.11
C PHE A 119 8.32 -2.56 1.55
N GLY A 120 8.29 -3.88 1.33
CA GLY A 120 9.42 -4.76 1.56
C GLY A 120 10.63 -4.39 0.69
N GLN A 121 10.43 -4.13 -0.58
CA GLN A 121 11.48 -3.67 -1.48
C GLN A 121 12.02 -2.30 -1.08
N CYS A 122 11.14 -1.35 -0.75
CA CYS A 122 11.55 -0.03 -0.27
C CYS A 122 12.43 -0.12 0.98
N LEU A 123 12.05 -0.97 1.95
CA LEU A 123 12.83 -1.21 3.16
C LEU A 123 14.20 -1.81 2.83
N TRP A 124 14.24 -2.79 1.92
CA TRP A 124 15.45 -3.50 1.55
C TRP A 124 16.45 -2.63 0.80
N GLU A 125 15.97 -1.81 -0.13
CA GLU A 125 16.76 -0.95 -1.00
C GLU A 125 16.99 0.45 -0.42
N GLY A 126 16.37 0.78 0.73
CA GLY A 126 16.48 2.11 1.35
C GLY A 126 15.73 3.20 0.59
N ILE A 127 14.68 2.83 -0.15
CA ILE A 127 13.87 3.78 -0.92
C ILE A 127 12.89 4.49 0.04
N SER A 128 12.92 5.81 0.05
CA SER A 128 11.98 6.62 0.84
C SER A 128 10.57 6.54 0.27
N THR A 129 9.60 6.35 1.14
CA THR A 129 8.17 6.39 0.80
C THR A 129 7.53 7.77 1.04
N ASN A 130 8.28 8.68 1.67
CA ASN A 130 7.82 10.04 1.93
C ASN A 130 7.61 10.80 0.62
N ASN A 131 6.51 11.57 0.55
CA ASN A 131 6.15 12.34 -0.64
C ASN A 131 6.06 11.48 -1.92
N GLN A 132 5.63 10.22 -1.77
CA GLN A 132 5.41 9.30 -2.87
C GLN A 132 3.92 8.99 -3.02
N ILE A 133 3.58 8.32 -4.12
CA ILE A 133 2.24 7.90 -4.49
C ILE A 133 2.22 6.37 -4.55
N ILE A 134 1.25 5.73 -3.90
CA ILE A 134 0.95 4.32 -4.15
C ILE A 134 -0.21 4.21 -5.14
N LEU A 135 0.04 3.44 -6.20
CA LEU A 135 -1.00 2.96 -7.12
C LEU A 135 -1.34 1.52 -6.82
N THR A 136 -2.62 1.15 -6.95
CA THR A 136 -3.05 -0.24 -6.82
C THR A 136 -4.20 -0.58 -7.78
N SER A 137 -4.28 -1.83 -8.20
CA SER A 137 -5.40 -2.34 -9.00
C SER A 137 -6.58 -2.79 -8.14
N GLY A 138 -6.35 -3.07 -6.85
CA GLY A 138 -7.29 -3.67 -5.94
C GLY A 138 -8.22 -2.69 -5.23
N ARG A 139 -9.33 -3.21 -4.69
CA ARG A 139 -10.20 -2.44 -3.78
C ARG A 139 -9.42 -1.96 -2.56
N ILE A 140 -9.73 -0.75 -2.07
CA ILE A 140 -9.08 -0.18 -0.90
C ILE A 140 -9.94 -0.46 0.34
N SER A 141 -9.38 -1.26 1.26
CA SER A 141 -9.94 -1.52 2.59
C SER A 141 -9.24 -0.66 3.65
N SER A 142 -9.80 -0.60 4.86
CA SER A 142 -9.17 0.06 6.02
C SER A 142 -7.76 -0.47 6.31
N GLU A 143 -7.54 -1.76 6.15
CA GLU A 143 -6.23 -2.40 6.34
C GLU A 143 -5.18 -1.86 5.36
N ILE A 144 -5.55 -1.65 4.10
CA ILE A 144 -4.66 -1.04 3.11
C ILE A 144 -4.33 0.40 3.52
N VAL A 145 -5.31 1.18 3.95
CA VAL A 145 -5.09 2.56 4.42
C VAL A 145 -4.11 2.60 5.59
N ILE A 146 -4.23 1.68 6.56
CA ILE A 146 -3.30 1.58 7.69
C ILE A 146 -1.88 1.25 7.21
N LYS A 147 -1.71 0.33 6.26
CA LYS A 147 -0.39 0.02 5.69
C LYS A 147 0.24 1.24 5.03
N ILE A 148 -0.54 2.00 4.28
CA ILE A 148 -0.13 3.25 3.62
C ILE A 148 0.30 4.30 4.66
N ALA A 149 -0.51 4.51 5.71
CA ALA A 149 -0.21 5.44 6.78
C ALA A 149 1.07 5.09 7.54
N ARG A 150 1.27 3.80 7.88
CA ARG A 150 2.48 3.31 8.57
C ARG A 150 3.76 3.53 7.77
N ASN A 151 3.66 3.59 6.47
CA ASN A 151 4.77 3.89 5.57
C ASN A 151 4.80 5.36 5.13
N ASN A 152 4.04 6.23 5.79
CA ASN A 152 4.01 7.68 5.60
C ASN A 152 3.80 8.13 4.14
N VAL A 153 2.99 7.38 3.38
CA VAL A 153 2.64 7.71 1.99
C VAL A 153 1.43 8.63 1.95
N PRO A 154 1.54 9.83 1.35
CA PRO A 154 0.46 10.83 1.38
C PRO A 154 -0.66 10.60 0.37
N ILE A 155 -0.43 9.87 -0.73
CA ILE A 155 -1.42 9.66 -1.79
C ILE A 155 -1.55 8.18 -2.10
N LEU A 156 -2.80 7.69 -2.05
CA LEU A 156 -3.18 6.34 -2.45
C LEU A 156 -4.22 6.42 -3.57
N ALA A 157 -3.89 5.90 -4.75
CA ALA A 157 -4.79 5.88 -5.89
C ALA A 157 -5.07 4.46 -6.37
N SER A 158 -6.33 4.17 -6.70
CA SER A 158 -6.75 2.86 -7.17
C SER A 158 -7.63 2.93 -8.40
N LYS A 159 -7.47 1.93 -9.28
CA LYS A 159 -8.42 1.64 -10.37
C LYS A 159 -9.79 1.19 -9.85
N SER A 160 -9.86 0.71 -8.60
CA SER A 160 -11.04 0.13 -7.96
C SER A 160 -11.65 1.06 -6.89
N ALA A 161 -12.71 0.58 -6.25
CA ALA A 161 -13.44 1.33 -5.23
C ALA A 161 -12.78 1.25 -3.84
N PRO A 162 -12.81 2.33 -3.04
CA PRO A 162 -12.59 2.26 -1.62
C PRO A 162 -13.86 1.82 -0.87
N THR A 163 -13.68 1.21 0.31
CA THR A 163 -14.79 1.00 1.25
C THR A 163 -15.08 2.30 2.01
N ASN A 164 -16.30 2.44 2.53
CA ASN A 164 -16.68 3.60 3.35
C ASN A 164 -15.76 3.78 4.58
N THR A 165 -15.40 2.67 5.24
CA THR A 165 -14.45 2.69 6.36
C THR A 165 -13.07 3.15 5.95
N ALA A 166 -12.60 2.76 4.76
CA ALA A 166 -11.32 3.21 4.21
C ALA A 166 -11.31 4.73 3.96
N VAL A 167 -12.40 5.28 3.43
CA VAL A 167 -12.53 6.73 3.20
C VAL A 167 -12.42 7.51 4.51
N LYS A 168 -13.20 7.12 5.53
CA LYS A 168 -13.16 7.76 6.84
C LYS A 168 -11.79 7.69 7.49
N LEU A 169 -11.12 6.55 7.36
CA LEU A 169 -9.80 6.34 7.95
C LEU A 169 -8.72 7.13 7.20
N ALA A 170 -8.79 7.20 5.88
CA ALA A 170 -7.86 8.01 5.07
C ALA A 170 -7.98 9.50 5.41
N ASP A 171 -9.21 9.97 5.64
CA ASP A 171 -9.44 11.34 6.07
C ASP A 171 -8.85 11.63 7.45
N LEU A 172 -9.05 10.72 8.41
CA LEU A 172 -8.48 10.81 9.76
C LEU A 172 -6.94 10.79 9.73
N LEU A 173 -6.35 9.95 8.89
CA LEU A 173 -4.89 9.73 8.83
C LEU A 173 -4.16 10.66 7.84
N GLY A 174 -4.83 11.63 7.26
CA GLY A 174 -4.19 12.63 6.41
C GLY A 174 -3.77 12.13 5.02
N ILE A 175 -4.39 11.04 4.52
CA ILE A 175 -4.07 10.44 3.22
C ILE A 175 -5.05 10.94 2.16
N THR A 176 -4.54 11.39 1.03
CA THR A 176 -5.37 11.64 -0.15
C THR A 176 -5.73 10.32 -0.79
N LEU A 177 -7.02 9.98 -0.73
CA LEU A 177 -7.56 8.73 -1.26
C LEU A 177 -8.28 8.97 -2.57
N ILE A 178 -7.81 8.28 -3.62
CA ILE A 178 -8.36 8.38 -4.97
C ILE A 178 -8.82 6.98 -5.40
N GLY A 179 -10.04 6.90 -5.89
CA GLY A 179 -10.60 5.66 -6.42
C GLY A 179 -11.15 5.83 -7.83
N PHE A 180 -11.44 4.68 -8.48
CA PHE A 180 -11.99 4.62 -9.83
C PHE A 180 -11.16 5.37 -10.87
N VAL A 181 -9.82 5.35 -10.74
CA VAL A 181 -8.93 5.98 -11.70
C VAL A 181 -8.98 5.20 -13.01
N ARG A 182 -9.70 5.72 -14.00
CA ARG A 182 -9.96 5.05 -15.29
C ARG A 182 -10.13 6.06 -16.41
N GLY A 183 -9.45 5.82 -17.55
CA GLY A 183 -9.52 6.73 -18.71
C GLY A 183 -9.17 8.16 -18.31
N THR A 184 -10.14 9.06 -18.35
CA THR A 184 -9.99 10.48 -18.01
C THR A 184 -10.67 10.86 -16.68
N HIS A 185 -11.12 9.89 -15.89
CA HIS A 185 -11.91 10.13 -14.68
C HIS A 185 -11.28 9.50 -13.46
N MET A 186 -11.42 10.18 -12.32
CA MET A 186 -11.08 9.69 -11.00
C MET A 186 -11.97 10.35 -9.95
N ASN A 187 -12.15 9.70 -8.80
CA ASN A 187 -12.87 10.26 -7.66
C ASN A 187 -11.89 10.49 -6.52
N VAL A 188 -11.77 11.72 -6.02
CA VAL A 188 -11.00 12.06 -4.83
C VAL A 188 -11.93 12.02 -3.62
N TYR A 189 -11.61 11.22 -2.61
CA TYR A 189 -12.48 10.98 -1.45
C TYR A 189 -12.04 11.71 -0.19
N SER A 190 -10.75 12.01 -0.05
CA SER A 190 -10.20 12.71 1.12
C SER A 190 -9.00 13.56 0.73
N HIS A 191 -8.72 14.60 1.54
CA HIS A 191 -7.57 15.50 1.41
C HIS A 191 -7.34 16.03 -0.02
N HIS A 192 -8.39 16.60 -0.62
CA HIS A 192 -8.41 17.13 -2.00
C HIS A 192 -7.31 18.18 -2.28
N ARG A 193 -6.80 18.85 -1.24
CA ARG A 193 -5.78 19.90 -1.36
C ARG A 193 -4.49 19.47 -2.06
N ARG A 194 -4.21 18.15 -2.10
CA ARG A 194 -3.04 17.61 -2.80
C ARG A 194 -3.28 17.40 -4.29
N ILE A 195 -4.52 17.52 -4.74
CA ILE A 195 -4.85 17.43 -6.16
C ILE A 195 -5.11 18.85 -6.65
N ILE A 196 -4.18 19.35 -7.46
CA ILE A 196 -4.29 20.68 -8.06
C ILE A 196 -4.91 20.61 -9.44
N SER A 197 -5.56 21.70 -9.85
CA SER A 197 -6.09 21.79 -11.21
C SER A 197 -4.96 21.83 -12.22
N ASP A 198 -5.17 21.16 -13.35
CA ASP A 198 -4.31 21.34 -14.51
C ASP A 198 -4.42 22.82 -14.95
N ALA A 199 -3.27 23.51 -15.06
CA ALA A 199 -3.21 24.92 -15.44
C ALA A 199 -3.51 25.09 -16.92
#